data_68d8e622ee81aeafd5f14408bb616933
#
_entry.id   68d8e622ee81aeafd5f14408bb616933
#
_cell.length_a   1.000
_cell.length_b   1.000
_cell.length_c   1.000
_cell.angle_alpha   90.00
_cell.angle_beta   90.00
_cell.angle_gamma   90.00
#
_symmetry.space_group_name_H-M   'P 1'
#
loop_
_entity.id
_entity.type
_entity.pdbx_description
1 polymer ?
#
loop_
_entity_poly.entity_id
_entity_poly.type
_entity_poly.pdbx_seq_one_letter_code
_entity_poly.pdbx_strand_id
1 'polypeptide(L)'
;MRPAINLIISATALLMASCSGARHHNDTPEKPVVVVSIAPLSYFAEGIGGDKVDVEVMTPAGTDPETYEPSMASLGSASQASVIFTTGLLPFEEKIARTVKESSGGKTLNQTLCDSLQLIMGTHGHDEADPHIWMSLRNARVMARTVCRALTRALPADSAYFRGRLAAMEHRLDSLDNATATALAPLRGCSFLIWHPSLSYFARDYGLQQVAIAAENKETSVDALRRRLDRAGSEKAVALFGQKELDSRQMSAISGATGLQPVYISPMSPDVEATLSAATSALVNSR
;
A
#
# COMPACT_ATOMS: atom_id res chain seq x y z
N MET A 1 21.42 -101.47 13.96
CA MET A 1 21.12 -100.58 15.04
C MET A 1 21.88 -99.24 14.74
N ARG A 2 21.12 -98.25 14.33
CA ARG A 2 21.64 -96.87 14.09
C ARG A 2 20.87 -95.86 14.97
N PRO A 3 21.53 -95.00 15.71
CA PRO A 3 20.85 -94.00 16.41
C PRO A 3 20.62 -92.76 15.51
N ALA A 4 19.47 -92.17 15.63
CA ALA A 4 19.03 -90.98 14.94
C ALA A 4 19.61 -89.75 15.66
N ILE A 5 20.22 -88.87 14.87
CA ILE A 5 20.70 -87.55 15.32
C ILE A 5 19.59 -86.56 15.08
N ASN A 6 19.06 -86.00 16.14
CA ASN A 6 18.10 -84.87 16.11
C ASN A 6 18.87 -83.57 15.94
N LEU A 7 18.66 -82.90 14.80
CA LEU A 7 19.20 -81.57 14.51
C LEU A 7 18.16 -80.55 14.97
N ILE A 8 18.45 -79.83 16.05
CA ILE A 8 17.68 -78.69 16.54
C ILE A 8 18.09 -77.45 15.78
N ILE A 9 17.24 -76.96 14.89
CA ILE A 9 17.42 -75.69 14.23
C ILE A 9 16.80 -74.61 15.10
N SER A 10 17.66 -73.79 15.76
CA SER A 10 17.23 -72.59 16.49
C SER A 10 17.03 -71.48 15.46
N ALA A 11 15.77 -71.09 15.27
CA ALA A 11 15.39 -69.90 14.48
C ALA A 11 15.51 -68.65 15.34
N THR A 12 16.62 -67.92 15.11
CA THR A 12 16.77 -66.57 15.72
C THR A 12 15.98 -65.54 14.90
N ALA A 13 14.83 -65.13 15.41
CA ALA A 13 14.02 -64.07 14.81
C ALA A 13 14.69 -62.71 15.13
N LEU A 14 15.31 -62.09 14.14
CA LEU A 14 15.83 -60.73 14.22
C LEU A 14 14.66 -59.71 14.09
N LEU A 15 14.21 -59.13 15.21
CA LEU A 15 13.27 -58.02 15.20
C LEU A 15 14.01 -56.75 14.72
N MET A 16 13.79 -56.43 13.47
CA MET A 16 14.10 -55.12 12.89
C MET A 16 13.08 -54.09 13.45
N ALA A 17 13.44 -53.43 14.53
CA ALA A 17 12.70 -52.23 14.96
C ALA A 17 13.03 -51.10 13.97
N SER A 18 12.12 -50.96 12.95
CA SER A 18 12.11 -49.82 12.04
C SER A 18 11.63 -48.59 12.86
N CYS A 19 12.56 -47.79 13.37
CA CYS A 19 12.30 -46.45 13.87
C CYS A 19 11.84 -45.59 12.66
N SER A 20 10.58 -45.63 12.32
CA SER A 20 9.95 -44.58 11.53
C SER A 20 9.99 -43.30 12.38
N GLY A 21 11.05 -42.50 12.22
CA GLY A 21 11.07 -41.13 12.72
C GLY A 21 9.92 -40.38 12.08
N ALA A 22 8.80 -40.30 12.78
CA ALA A 22 7.77 -39.34 12.46
C ALA A 22 8.44 -37.97 12.53
N ARG A 23 8.79 -37.42 11.35
CA ARG A 23 9.03 -35.99 11.24
C ARG A 23 7.73 -35.36 11.64
N HIS A 24 7.66 -34.79 12.85
CA HIS A 24 6.67 -33.80 13.17
C HIS A 24 6.90 -32.66 12.17
N HIS A 25 6.19 -32.71 11.06
CA HIS A 25 5.86 -31.52 10.34
C HIS A 25 5.05 -30.71 11.36
N ASN A 26 5.58 -29.61 11.80
CA ASN A 26 4.78 -28.55 12.41
C ASN A 26 3.88 -28.05 11.29
N ASP A 27 2.76 -28.72 11.09
CA ASP A 27 1.64 -28.25 10.29
C ASP A 27 0.97 -27.09 11.03
N THR A 28 1.69 -25.97 11.14
CA THR A 28 1.01 -24.69 11.32
C THR A 28 0.28 -24.48 10.01
N PRO A 29 -1.06 -24.43 9.98
CA PRO A 29 -1.79 -24.23 8.72
C PRO A 29 -1.25 -22.97 8.06
N GLU A 30 -0.85 -23.11 6.81
CA GLU A 30 -0.34 -21.99 6.01
C GLU A 30 -1.42 -20.91 5.96
N LYS A 31 -1.07 -19.68 6.33
CA LYS A 31 -2.02 -18.60 6.38
C LYS A 31 -2.49 -18.23 4.97
N PRO A 32 -3.75 -17.83 4.81
CA PRO A 32 -4.23 -17.30 3.54
C PRO A 32 -3.38 -16.10 3.09
N VAL A 33 -2.87 -16.16 1.86
CA VAL A 33 -2.10 -15.07 1.26
C VAL A 33 -3.05 -13.99 0.75
N VAL A 34 -2.75 -12.75 1.09
CA VAL A 34 -3.39 -11.54 0.59
C VAL A 34 -2.35 -10.74 -0.19
N VAL A 35 -2.61 -10.47 -1.47
CA VAL A 35 -1.71 -9.66 -2.29
C VAL A 35 -2.23 -8.22 -2.33
N VAL A 36 -1.33 -7.25 -2.23
CA VAL A 36 -1.62 -5.83 -2.45
C VAL A 36 -0.82 -5.33 -3.64
N SER A 37 -1.41 -4.49 -4.49
CA SER A 37 -0.74 -3.98 -5.69
C SER A 37 0.47 -3.11 -5.35
N ILE A 38 0.35 -2.26 -4.34
CA ILE A 38 1.37 -1.31 -3.89
C ILE A 38 1.54 -1.34 -2.36
N ALA A 39 2.72 -0.94 -1.88
CA ALA A 39 3.07 -0.98 -0.47
C ALA A 39 2.09 -0.22 0.48
N PRO A 40 1.56 0.98 0.15
CA PRO A 40 0.59 1.65 1.03
C PRO A 40 -0.68 0.85 1.33
N LEU A 41 -1.07 -0.07 0.45
CA LEU A 41 -2.26 -0.89 0.68
C LEU A 41 -2.03 -1.98 1.73
N SER A 42 -0.77 -2.33 2.03
CA SER A 42 -0.45 -3.27 3.12
C SER A 42 -0.89 -2.71 4.48
N TYR A 43 -0.86 -1.40 4.68
CA TYR A 43 -1.39 -0.75 5.88
C TYR A 43 -2.81 -1.21 6.21
N PHE A 44 -3.67 -1.31 5.20
CA PHE A 44 -5.05 -1.74 5.38
C PHE A 44 -5.16 -3.26 5.53
N ALA A 45 -4.47 -4.01 4.67
CA ALA A 45 -4.52 -5.47 4.65
C ALA A 45 -3.97 -6.07 5.96
N GLU A 46 -2.79 -5.63 6.41
CA GLU A 46 -2.18 -6.02 7.69
C GLU A 46 -2.96 -5.46 8.89
N GLY A 47 -3.40 -4.20 8.76
CA GLY A 47 -4.16 -3.54 9.81
C GLY A 47 -5.47 -4.25 10.15
N ILE A 48 -6.16 -4.82 9.17
CA ILE A 48 -7.43 -5.54 9.33
C ILE A 48 -7.19 -7.05 9.46
N GLY A 49 -6.33 -7.62 8.61
CA GLY A 49 -6.04 -9.05 8.54
C GLY A 49 -5.27 -9.58 9.75
N GLY A 50 -4.34 -8.78 10.26
CA GLY A 50 -3.52 -9.12 11.44
C GLY A 50 -2.77 -10.43 11.26
N ASP A 51 -2.82 -11.28 12.27
CA ASP A 51 -2.18 -12.60 12.29
C ASP A 51 -2.94 -13.70 11.53
N LYS A 52 -4.07 -13.37 10.91
CA LYS A 52 -4.92 -14.30 10.14
C LYS A 52 -4.54 -14.43 8.68
N VAL A 53 -3.71 -13.54 8.17
CA VAL A 53 -3.29 -13.51 6.76
C VAL A 53 -1.80 -13.21 6.68
N ASP A 54 -1.19 -13.62 5.56
CA ASP A 54 0.13 -13.17 5.15
C ASP A 54 -0.03 -12.19 3.99
N VAL A 55 0.56 -11.00 4.11
CA VAL A 55 0.40 -9.93 3.12
C VAL A 55 1.64 -9.83 2.24
N GLU A 56 1.45 -9.89 0.93
CA GLU A 56 2.51 -9.74 -0.08
C GLU A 56 2.28 -8.48 -0.91
N VAL A 57 3.33 -7.68 -1.09
CA VAL A 57 3.31 -6.48 -1.95
C VAL A 57 3.82 -6.85 -3.33
N MET A 58 3.03 -6.55 -4.37
CA MET A 58 3.40 -6.88 -5.75
C MET A 58 4.48 -5.96 -6.32
N THR A 59 4.35 -4.65 -6.10
CA THR A 59 5.31 -3.67 -6.61
C THR A 59 6.58 -3.66 -5.77
N PRO A 60 7.77 -3.90 -6.34
CA PRO A 60 9.03 -3.84 -5.59
C PRO A 60 9.27 -2.46 -4.97
N ALA A 61 9.96 -2.43 -3.83
CA ALA A 61 10.32 -1.17 -3.18
C ALA A 61 11.17 -0.28 -4.11
N GLY A 62 10.87 1.02 -4.12
CA GLY A 62 11.57 2.00 -4.97
C GLY A 62 11.12 2.03 -6.43
N THR A 63 10.14 1.22 -6.81
CA THR A 63 9.56 1.24 -8.16
C THR A 63 8.46 2.30 -8.23
N ASP A 64 8.42 3.04 -9.32
CA ASP A 64 7.31 3.94 -9.65
C ASP A 64 6.09 3.12 -10.07
N PRO A 65 4.97 3.17 -9.34
CA PRO A 65 3.80 2.37 -9.65
C PRO A 65 3.07 2.82 -10.93
N GLU A 66 3.26 4.06 -11.37
CA GLU A 66 2.60 4.56 -12.59
C GLU A 66 3.21 3.96 -13.86
N THR A 67 4.46 3.50 -13.79
CA THR A 67 5.21 2.90 -14.92
C THR A 67 5.54 1.43 -14.70
N TYR A 68 5.12 0.85 -13.58
CA TYR A 68 5.42 -0.54 -13.23
C TYR A 68 4.73 -1.54 -14.16
N GLU A 69 5.49 -2.57 -14.56
CA GLU A 69 4.98 -3.72 -15.31
C GLU A 69 5.22 -5.02 -14.54
N PRO A 70 4.16 -5.71 -14.10
CA PRO A 70 4.31 -6.96 -13.35
C PRO A 70 4.85 -8.09 -14.23
N SER A 71 5.77 -8.88 -13.66
CA SER A 71 6.27 -10.09 -14.30
C SER A 71 5.21 -11.18 -14.36
N MET A 72 5.38 -12.16 -15.26
CA MET A 72 4.50 -13.33 -15.31
C MET A 72 4.55 -14.15 -14.01
N ALA A 73 5.70 -14.18 -13.33
CA ALA A 73 5.82 -14.83 -12.04
C ALA A 73 4.98 -14.11 -10.97
N SER A 74 5.05 -12.79 -10.89
CA SER A 74 4.25 -11.97 -9.95
C SER A 74 2.75 -12.14 -10.19
N LEU A 75 2.32 -12.18 -11.47
CA LEU A 75 0.93 -12.42 -11.83
C LEU A 75 0.48 -13.84 -11.46
N GLY A 76 1.36 -14.83 -11.64
CA GLY A 76 1.12 -16.22 -11.25
C GLY A 76 0.91 -16.36 -9.73
N SER A 77 1.79 -15.76 -8.92
CA SER A 77 1.64 -15.73 -7.45
C SER A 77 0.34 -15.04 -7.04
N ALA A 78 0.03 -13.90 -7.63
CA ALA A 78 -1.21 -13.18 -7.36
C ALA A 78 -2.46 -14.04 -7.62
N SER A 79 -2.45 -14.86 -8.67
CA SER A 79 -3.58 -15.76 -9.01
C SER A 79 -3.82 -16.88 -8.00
N GLN A 80 -2.88 -17.12 -7.08
CA GLN A 80 -3.02 -18.10 -5.99
C GLN A 80 -3.46 -17.45 -4.67
N ALA A 81 -3.49 -16.13 -4.59
CA ALA A 81 -3.92 -15.42 -3.39
C ALA A 81 -5.40 -15.65 -3.09
N SER A 82 -5.76 -15.56 -1.80
CA SER A 82 -7.16 -15.57 -1.37
C SER A 82 -7.89 -14.29 -1.75
N VAL A 83 -7.19 -13.15 -1.60
CA VAL A 83 -7.69 -11.82 -1.95
C VAL A 83 -6.57 -11.00 -2.56
N ILE A 84 -6.89 -10.19 -3.55
CA ILE A 84 -6.02 -9.14 -4.08
C ILE A 84 -6.69 -7.79 -3.86
N PHE A 85 -5.95 -6.84 -3.30
CA PHE A 85 -6.36 -5.45 -3.19
C PHE A 85 -5.58 -4.59 -4.17
N THR A 86 -6.31 -3.80 -4.94
CA THR A 86 -5.77 -2.83 -5.90
C THR A 86 -6.38 -1.45 -5.62
N THR A 87 -5.73 -0.39 -6.06
CA THR A 87 -6.35 0.94 -6.06
C THR A 87 -7.51 0.99 -7.04
N GLY A 88 -7.39 0.30 -8.18
CA GLY A 88 -8.28 0.37 -9.35
C GLY A 88 -7.93 1.53 -10.28
N LEU A 89 -6.80 2.23 -10.07
CA LEU A 89 -6.44 3.48 -10.74
C LEU A 89 -5.03 3.46 -11.35
N LEU A 90 -4.24 2.42 -11.09
CA LEU A 90 -2.90 2.29 -11.66
C LEU A 90 -2.93 1.42 -12.92
N PRO A 91 -2.20 1.78 -13.99
CA PRO A 91 -2.31 1.11 -15.29
C PRO A 91 -2.07 -0.40 -15.24
N PHE A 92 -1.10 -0.86 -14.44
CA PHE A 92 -0.76 -2.29 -14.35
C PHE A 92 -1.83 -3.13 -13.62
N GLU A 93 -2.72 -2.51 -12.82
CA GLU A 93 -3.74 -3.21 -12.04
C GLU A 93 -4.83 -3.83 -12.93
N GLU A 94 -5.08 -3.26 -14.11
CA GLU A 94 -5.99 -3.86 -15.09
C GLU A 94 -5.46 -5.22 -15.58
N LYS A 95 -4.14 -5.33 -15.79
CA LYS A 95 -3.49 -6.58 -16.17
C LYS A 95 -3.61 -7.63 -15.07
N ILE A 96 -3.49 -7.23 -13.79
CA ILE A 96 -3.74 -8.11 -12.65
C ILE A 96 -5.16 -8.63 -12.69
N ALA A 97 -6.15 -7.74 -12.76
CA ALA A 97 -7.57 -8.09 -12.73
C ALA A 97 -7.93 -9.10 -13.83
N ARG A 98 -7.42 -8.88 -15.05
CA ARG A 98 -7.61 -9.77 -16.20
C ARG A 98 -6.98 -11.14 -15.95
N THR A 99 -5.69 -11.17 -15.57
CA THR A 99 -4.96 -12.43 -15.37
C THR A 99 -5.59 -13.26 -14.25
N VAL A 100 -5.96 -12.63 -13.14
CA VAL A 100 -6.62 -13.32 -12.01
C VAL A 100 -7.97 -13.90 -12.42
N LYS A 101 -8.77 -13.14 -13.17
CA LYS A 101 -10.06 -13.61 -13.70
C LYS A 101 -9.91 -14.86 -14.58
N GLU A 102 -8.86 -14.89 -15.42
CA GLU A 102 -8.59 -15.99 -16.34
C GLU A 102 -7.97 -17.22 -15.65
N SER A 103 -7.09 -17.00 -14.65
CA SER A 103 -6.21 -18.04 -14.10
C SER A 103 -6.68 -18.63 -12.79
N SER A 104 -7.39 -17.85 -11.92
CA SER A 104 -7.77 -18.32 -10.59
C SER A 104 -8.96 -19.26 -10.55
N GLY A 105 -9.71 -19.39 -11.67
CA GLY A 105 -10.95 -20.14 -11.69
C GLY A 105 -12.01 -19.61 -10.72
N GLY A 106 -11.95 -18.33 -10.36
CA GLY A 106 -12.86 -17.66 -9.42
C GLY A 106 -12.52 -17.88 -7.93
N LYS A 107 -11.37 -18.47 -7.62
CA LYS A 107 -10.92 -18.72 -6.24
C LYS A 107 -10.36 -17.46 -5.57
N THR A 108 -9.72 -16.58 -6.35
CA THR A 108 -9.13 -15.33 -5.87
C THR A 108 -10.16 -14.20 -5.96
N LEU A 109 -10.41 -13.52 -4.85
CA LEU A 109 -11.22 -12.31 -4.82
C LEU A 109 -10.37 -11.10 -5.20
N ASN A 110 -10.62 -10.50 -6.36
CA ASN A 110 -10.03 -9.20 -6.70
C ASN A 110 -10.95 -8.06 -6.23
N GLN A 111 -10.41 -7.16 -5.38
CA GLN A 111 -11.16 -6.05 -4.79
C GLN A 111 -10.43 -4.73 -5.04
N THR A 112 -11.08 -3.83 -5.76
CA THR A 112 -10.63 -2.45 -5.92
C THR A 112 -11.03 -1.61 -4.70
N LEU A 113 -10.19 -0.64 -4.34
CA LEU A 113 -10.42 0.20 -3.16
C LEU A 113 -10.98 1.58 -3.49
N CYS A 114 -11.01 1.97 -4.76
CA CYS A 114 -11.58 3.23 -5.21
C CYS A 114 -13.11 3.24 -5.35
N ASP A 115 -13.77 2.07 -5.40
CA ASP A 115 -15.18 1.93 -5.82
C ASP A 115 -16.20 2.79 -5.06
N SER A 116 -15.90 3.16 -3.82
CA SER A 116 -16.79 3.96 -2.97
C SER A 116 -16.22 5.33 -2.62
N LEU A 117 -15.21 5.79 -3.37
CA LEU A 117 -14.53 7.05 -3.13
C LEU A 117 -14.98 8.15 -4.10
N GLN A 118 -14.97 9.38 -3.62
CA GLN A 118 -15.10 10.55 -4.50
C GLN A 118 -13.71 10.86 -5.09
N LEU A 119 -13.51 10.51 -6.36
CA LEU A 119 -12.24 10.67 -7.05
C LEU A 119 -12.00 12.13 -7.45
N ILE A 120 -10.71 12.52 -7.50
CA ILE A 120 -10.24 13.79 -8.04
C ILE A 120 -9.75 13.51 -9.46
N MET A 121 -10.24 14.29 -10.44
CA MET A 121 -9.90 14.12 -11.84
C MET A 121 -8.88 15.16 -12.30
N GLY A 122 -8.06 14.82 -13.30
CA GLY A 122 -7.22 15.78 -14.02
C GLY A 122 -5.99 16.31 -13.27
N THR A 123 -5.56 15.70 -12.18
CA THR A 123 -4.40 16.17 -11.40
C THR A 123 -3.06 15.89 -12.06
N HIS A 124 -3.00 14.87 -12.91
CA HIS A 124 -1.79 14.39 -13.59
C HIS A 124 -1.71 14.79 -15.07
N GLY A 125 -2.50 15.78 -15.49
CA GLY A 125 -2.45 16.30 -16.87
C GLY A 125 -3.28 15.52 -17.89
N HIS A 126 -3.96 14.45 -17.48
CA HIS A 126 -4.93 13.66 -18.25
C HIS A 126 -6.31 13.72 -17.59
N ASP A 127 -7.36 13.34 -18.32
CA ASP A 127 -8.73 13.22 -17.76
C ASP A 127 -8.90 11.99 -16.84
N GLU A 128 -7.78 11.45 -16.34
CA GLU A 128 -7.76 10.30 -15.44
C GLU A 128 -7.88 10.72 -13.98
N ALA A 129 -8.35 9.77 -13.16
CA ALA A 129 -8.45 9.97 -11.72
C ALA A 129 -7.07 9.93 -11.06
N ASP A 130 -6.85 10.81 -10.08
CA ASP A 130 -5.65 10.78 -9.24
C ASP A 130 -5.55 9.44 -8.51
N PRO A 131 -4.47 8.65 -8.69
CA PRO A 131 -4.35 7.33 -8.09
C PRO A 131 -4.04 7.35 -6.59
N HIS A 132 -3.60 8.48 -6.02
CA HIS A 132 -3.10 8.59 -4.63
C HIS A 132 -4.21 8.61 -3.58
N ILE A 133 -5.23 7.75 -3.75
CA ILE A 133 -6.41 7.68 -2.87
C ILE A 133 -6.08 7.41 -1.40
N TRP A 134 -4.95 6.73 -1.12
CA TRP A 134 -4.49 6.40 0.23
C TRP A 134 -3.91 7.60 0.99
N MET A 135 -3.61 8.70 0.28
CA MET A 135 -3.10 9.95 0.88
C MET A 135 -4.24 10.84 1.40
N SER A 136 -5.24 10.23 2.01
CA SER A 136 -6.37 10.88 2.67
C SER A 136 -6.86 10.02 3.84
N LEU A 137 -6.94 10.59 5.04
CA LEU A 137 -7.48 9.89 6.22
C LEU A 137 -8.96 9.55 6.06
N ARG A 138 -9.72 10.37 5.33
CA ARG A 138 -11.14 10.13 5.05
C ARG A 138 -11.33 8.97 4.08
N ASN A 139 -10.54 8.94 3.00
CA ASN A 139 -10.53 7.80 2.08
C ASN A 139 -10.04 6.54 2.80
N ALA A 140 -9.02 6.64 3.65
CA ALA A 140 -8.44 5.52 4.39
C ALA A 140 -9.51 4.76 5.21
N ARG A 141 -10.47 5.46 5.84
CA ARG A 141 -11.61 4.80 6.53
C ARG A 141 -12.50 4.00 5.58
N VAL A 142 -12.80 4.55 4.41
CA VAL A 142 -13.62 3.85 3.41
C VAL A 142 -12.88 2.62 2.87
N MET A 143 -11.58 2.77 2.59
CA MET A 143 -10.72 1.68 2.14
C MET A 143 -10.62 0.57 3.20
N ALA A 144 -10.42 0.91 4.49
CA ALA A 144 -10.40 -0.04 5.59
C ALA A 144 -11.71 -0.87 5.69
N ARG A 145 -12.86 -0.21 5.55
CA ARG A 145 -14.17 -0.89 5.50
C ARG A 145 -14.26 -1.85 4.32
N THR A 146 -13.76 -1.45 3.16
CA THR A 146 -13.76 -2.29 1.95
C THR A 146 -12.87 -3.52 2.14
N VAL A 147 -11.67 -3.34 2.70
CA VAL A 147 -10.76 -4.45 3.05
C VAL A 147 -11.43 -5.41 4.05
N CYS A 148 -12.03 -4.90 5.12
CA CYS A 148 -12.73 -5.73 6.11
C CYS A 148 -13.87 -6.55 5.48
N ARG A 149 -14.67 -5.95 4.59
CA ARG A 149 -15.74 -6.67 3.88
C ARG A 149 -15.18 -7.79 2.99
N ALA A 150 -14.11 -7.50 2.25
CA ALA A 150 -13.48 -8.47 1.37
C ALA A 150 -12.86 -9.64 2.15
N LEU A 151 -12.11 -9.36 3.22
CA LEU A 151 -11.54 -10.38 4.10
C LEU A 151 -12.64 -11.22 4.79
N THR A 152 -13.71 -10.58 5.27
CA THR A 152 -14.86 -11.30 5.86
C THR A 152 -15.53 -12.23 4.84
N ARG A 153 -15.60 -11.82 3.58
CA ARG A 153 -16.15 -12.67 2.49
C ARG A 153 -15.25 -13.84 2.16
N ALA A 154 -13.94 -13.62 2.09
CA ALA A 154 -12.96 -14.66 1.77
C ALA A 154 -12.73 -15.62 2.94
N LEU A 155 -12.74 -15.13 4.17
CA LEU A 155 -12.38 -15.83 5.40
C LEU A 155 -13.50 -15.63 6.46
N PRO A 156 -14.69 -16.19 6.27
CA PRO A 156 -15.86 -15.90 7.11
C PRO A 156 -15.70 -16.34 8.56
N ALA A 157 -14.88 -17.34 8.84
CA ALA A 157 -14.61 -17.83 10.20
C ALA A 157 -13.93 -16.75 11.07
N ASP A 158 -13.12 -15.86 10.48
CA ASP A 158 -12.40 -14.81 11.19
C ASP A 158 -13.11 -13.44 11.15
N SER A 159 -14.36 -13.40 10.71
CA SER A 159 -15.11 -12.15 10.48
C SER A 159 -15.25 -11.28 11.74
N ALA A 160 -15.38 -11.87 12.93
CA ALA A 160 -15.45 -11.13 14.19
C ALA A 160 -14.10 -10.46 14.51
N TYR A 161 -12.99 -11.16 14.25
CA TYR A 161 -11.64 -10.64 14.41
C TYR A 161 -11.41 -9.42 13.49
N PHE A 162 -11.73 -9.54 12.21
CA PHE A 162 -11.56 -8.44 11.25
C PHE A 162 -12.39 -7.21 11.61
N ARG A 163 -13.64 -7.39 12.06
CA ARG A 163 -14.48 -6.28 12.53
C ARG A 163 -13.91 -5.59 13.77
N GLY A 164 -13.35 -6.34 14.72
CA GLY A 164 -12.68 -5.77 15.89
C GLY A 164 -11.48 -4.91 15.50
N ARG A 165 -10.65 -5.39 14.56
CA ARG A 165 -9.51 -4.63 14.03
C ARG A 165 -9.93 -3.41 13.24
N LEU A 166 -11.00 -3.51 12.44
CA LEU A 166 -11.56 -2.37 11.74
C LEU A 166 -11.97 -1.27 12.73
N ALA A 167 -12.72 -1.61 13.79
CA ALA A 167 -13.15 -0.62 14.78
C ALA A 167 -11.96 0.10 15.44
N ALA A 168 -10.89 -0.63 15.77
CA ALA A 168 -9.66 -0.03 16.30
C ALA A 168 -8.95 0.89 15.28
N MET A 169 -8.89 0.49 14.00
CA MET A 169 -8.30 1.32 12.93
C MET A 169 -9.14 2.58 12.69
N GLU A 170 -10.46 2.47 12.61
CA GLU A 170 -11.35 3.62 12.44
C GLU A 170 -11.18 4.63 13.57
N HIS A 171 -11.10 4.18 14.82
CA HIS A 171 -10.89 5.05 15.98
C HIS A 171 -9.55 5.84 15.86
N ARG A 172 -8.46 5.18 15.43
CA ARG A 172 -7.17 5.86 15.21
C ARG A 172 -7.25 6.87 14.07
N LEU A 173 -7.84 6.48 12.93
CA LEU A 173 -8.00 7.35 11.77
C LEU A 173 -8.86 8.57 12.09
N ASP A 174 -9.97 8.40 12.84
CA ASP A 174 -10.82 9.51 13.29
C ASP A 174 -10.08 10.46 14.21
N SER A 175 -9.33 9.95 15.17
CA SER A 175 -8.51 10.76 16.06
C SER A 175 -7.47 11.58 15.29
N LEU A 176 -6.79 10.95 14.33
CA LEU A 176 -5.77 11.62 13.52
C LEU A 176 -6.39 12.65 12.55
N ASP A 177 -7.55 12.34 11.91
CA ASP A 177 -8.27 13.28 11.03
C ASP A 177 -8.68 14.55 11.81
N ASN A 178 -9.25 14.38 13.02
CA ASN A 178 -9.65 15.49 13.85
C ASN A 178 -8.45 16.35 14.32
N ALA A 179 -7.36 15.72 14.73
CA ALA A 179 -6.12 16.41 15.10
C ALA A 179 -5.54 17.19 13.92
N THR A 180 -5.46 16.55 12.74
CA THR A 180 -4.98 17.17 11.49
C THR A 180 -5.87 18.34 11.07
N ALA A 181 -7.20 18.17 11.09
CA ALA A 181 -8.15 19.21 10.74
C ALA A 181 -8.01 20.45 11.67
N THR A 182 -7.81 20.22 12.96
CA THR A 182 -7.60 21.29 13.95
C THR A 182 -6.28 22.01 13.69
N ALA A 183 -5.19 21.27 13.47
CA ALA A 183 -3.86 21.83 13.25
C ALA A 183 -3.79 22.65 11.95
N LEU A 184 -4.44 22.19 10.88
CA LEU A 184 -4.44 22.81 9.56
C LEU A 184 -5.54 23.87 9.36
N ALA A 185 -6.49 24.03 10.29
CA ALA A 185 -7.57 25.02 10.17
C ALA A 185 -7.09 26.44 9.88
N PRO A 186 -5.99 26.93 10.49
CA PRO A 186 -5.46 28.26 10.20
C PRO A 186 -4.80 28.41 8.83
N LEU A 187 -4.54 27.30 8.12
CA LEU A 187 -3.88 27.27 6.81
C LEU A 187 -4.88 27.08 5.66
N ARG A 188 -6.17 27.09 5.92
CA ARG A 188 -7.21 26.97 4.87
C ARG A 188 -7.02 28.02 3.79
N GLY A 189 -7.05 27.59 2.53
CA GLY A 189 -6.82 28.43 1.36
C GLY A 189 -5.34 28.70 1.05
N CYS A 190 -4.41 28.30 1.93
CA CYS A 190 -2.98 28.34 1.63
C CYS A 190 -2.61 27.26 0.62
N SER A 191 -1.56 27.52 -0.15
CA SER A 191 -0.95 26.56 -1.06
C SER A 191 0.31 25.95 -0.47
N PHE A 192 0.69 24.77 -1.00
CA PHE A 192 2.00 24.17 -0.80
C PHE A 192 2.54 23.66 -2.12
N LEU A 193 3.84 23.67 -2.25
CA LEU A 193 4.54 23.14 -3.41
C LEU A 193 4.85 21.67 -3.17
N ILE A 194 4.72 20.87 -4.20
CA ILE A 194 5.09 19.46 -4.16
C ILE A 194 5.72 19.06 -5.49
N TRP A 195 6.75 18.23 -5.43
CA TRP A 195 7.38 17.75 -6.66
C TRP A 195 6.40 16.92 -7.48
N HIS A 196 6.03 15.73 -7.01
CA HIS A 196 5.04 14.86 -7.64
C HIS A 196 3.68 15.02 -6.93
N PRO A 197 2.57 15.18 -7.67
CA PRO A 197 1.27 15.58 -7.12
C PRO A 197 0.57 14.46 -6.34
N SER A 198 1.10 14.02 -5.22
CA SER A 198 0.58 12.89 -4.43
C SER A 198 -0.32 13.26 -3.25
N LEU A 199 -0.50 14.56 -2.95
CA LEU A 199 -1.27 15.03 -1.79
C LEU A 199 -2.61 15.70 -2.16
N SER A 200 -3.18 15.46 -3.36
CA SER A 200 -4.40 16.11 -3.82
C SER A 200 -5.60 15.83 -2.92
N TYR A 201 -5.77 14.57 -2.49
CA TYR A 201 -6.84 14.19 -1.57
C TYR A 201 -6.66 14.78 -0.18
N PHE A 202 -5.43 14.82 0.32
CA PHE A 202 -5.10 15.51 1.57
C PHE A 202 -5.42 17.00 1.48
N ALA A 203 -5.00 17.67 0.41
CA ALA A 203 -5.27 19.09 0.19
C ALA A 203 -6.79 19.37 0.14
N ARG A 204 -7.56 18.57 -0.62
CA ARG A 204 -9.02 18.64 -0.65
C ARG A 204 -9.65 18.54 0.74
N ASP A 205 -9.22 17.57 1.53
CA ASP A 205 -9.83 17.24 2.80
C ASP A 205 -9.66 18.33 3.84
N TYR A 206 -8.56 19.09 3.77
CA TYR A 206 -8.26 20.15 4.74
C TYR A 206 -8.35 21.58 4.17
N GLY A 207 -8.83 21.71 2.91
CA GLY A 207 -9.03 23.02 2.27
C GLY A 207 -7.73 23.73 1.91
N LEU A 208 -6.69 22.97 1.57
CA LEU A 208 -5.41 23.45 1.06
C LEU A 208 -5.38 23.36 -0.48
N GLN A 209 -4.37 23.99 -1.08
CA GLN A 209 -4.11 23.93 -2.52
C GLN A 209 -2.75 23.29 -2.78
N GLN A 210 -2.77 22.13 -3.46
CA GLN A 210 -1.57 21.48 -3.95
C GLN A 210 -1.12 22.12 -5.26
N VAL A 211 0.14 22.48 -5.35
CA VAL A 211 0.78 22.99 -6.57
C VAL A 211 1.92 22.06 -6.96
N ALA A 212 1.68 21.24 -7.98
CA ALA A 212 2.68 20.33 -8.52
C ALA A 212 3.74 21.05 -9.32
N ILE A 213 5.01 20.74 -9.05
CA ILE A 213 6.18 21.35 -9.73
C ILE A 213 6.59 20.52 -10.95
N ALA A 214 6.72 19.19 -10.79
CA ALA A 214 6.97 18.32 -11.93
C ALA A 214 5.69 18.10 -12.74
N ALA A 215 5.83 18.06 -14.06
CA ALA A 215 4.87 17.39 -14.92
C ALA A 215 5.35 15.95 -15.04
N GLU A 216 4.40 15.00 -15.02
CA GLU A 216 4.63 13.57 -15.20
C GLU A 216 5.97 13.22 -15.83
N ASN A 217 6.88 12.64 -15.03
CA ASN A 217 8.14 12.03 -15.45
C ASN A 217 8.98 12.74 -16.54
N LYS A 218 8.75 14.04 -16.78
CA LYS A 218 9.53 14.84 -17.75
C LYS A 218 10.37 15.85 -16.99
N GLU A 219 11.66 15.94 -17.37
CA GLU A 219 12.54 17.02 -16.93
C GLU A 219 11.86 18.38 -17.16
N THR A 220 11.55 19.05 -16.09
CA THR A 220 10.94 20.38 -16.16
C THR A 220 12.04 21.38 -16.43
N SER A 221 12.00 22.07 -17.57
CA SER A 221 12.97 23.16 -17.83
C SER A 221 12.85 24.26 -16.77
N VAL A 222 13.95 24.95 -16.50
CA VAL A 222 13.99 26.06 -15.52
C VAL A 222 12.91 27.10 -15.79
N ASP A 223 12.65 27.40 -17.07
CA ASP A 223 11.61 28.36 -17.47
C ASP A 223 10.20 27.83 -17.26
N ALA A 224 9.97 26.54 -17.44
CA ALA A 224 8.67 25.92 -17.14
C ALA A 224 8.41 25.89 -15.63
N LEU A 225 9.44 25.57 -14.83
CA LEU A 225 9.39 25.66 -13.38
C LEU A 225 9.05 27.09 -12.92
N ARG A 226 9.75 28.08 -13.43
CA ARG A 226 9.51 29.49 -13.11
C ARG A 226 8.07 29.90 -13.41
N ARG A 227 7.55 29.60 -14.61
CA ARG A 227 6.15 29.90 -14.97
C ARG A 227 5.13 29.16 -14.07
N ARG A 228 5.46 28.00 -13.53
CA ARG A 228 4.57 27.27 -12.59
C ARG A 228 4.60 27.92 -11.21
N LEU A 229 5.79 28.28 -10.72
CA LEU A 229 5.94 29.01 -9.46
C LEU A 229 5.21 30.37 -9.51
N ASP A 230 5.35 31.13 -10.62
CA ASP A 230 4.66 32.39 -10.83
C ASP A 230 3.13 32.23 -10.84
N ARG A 231 2.61 31.20 -11.53
CA ARG A 231 1.16 30.90 -11.56
C ARG A 231 0.61 30.40 -10.25
N ALA A 232 1.43 29.70 -9.48
CA ALA A 232 1.05 29.17 -8.19
C ALA A 232 0.89 30.24 -7.11
N GLY A 233 1.26 31.49 -7.40
CA GLY A 233 1.35 32.51 -6.38
C GLY A 233 2.31 32.06 -5.27
N SER A 234 3.54 31.71 -5.64
CA SER A 234 4.57 31.16 -4.74
C SER A 234 4.78 31.97 -3.47
N GLU A 235 4.41 33.24 -3.48
CA GLU A 235 4.39 34.12 -2.31
C GLU A 235 3.44 33.67 -1.18
N LYS A 236 2.50 32.74 -1.50
CA LYS A 236 1.53 32.19 -0.52
C LYS A 236 1.77 30.72 -0.20
N ALA A 237 2.76 30.08 -0.82
CA ALA A 237 3.08 28.69 -0.52
C ALA A 237 3.74 28.61 0.86
N VAL A 238 3.19 27.76 1.72
CA VAL A 238 3.65 27.63 3.11
C VAL A 238 4.64 26.48 3.31
N ALA A 239 4.74 25.53 2.39
CA ALA A 239 5.66 24.40 2.48
C ALA A 239 6.10 23.92 1.10
N LEU A 240 7.23 23.19 1.06
CA LEU A 240 7.77 22.53 -0.12
C LEU A 240 7.99 21.06 0.20
N PHE A 241 7.28 20.18 -0.53
CA PHE A 241 7.42 18.73 -0.39
C PHE A 241 8.25 18.12 -1.52
N GLY A 242 9.21 17.29 -1.15
CA GLY A 242 9.98 16.44 -2.05
C GLY A 242 9.78 14.96 -1.74
N GLN A 243 10.24 14.11 -2.65
CA GLN A 243 10.39 12.67 -2.43
C GLN A 243 11.88 12.34 -2.31
N LYS A 244 12.24 11.41 -1.42
CA LYS A 244 13.66 11.08 -1.15
C LYS A 244 14.39 10.51 -2.38
N GLU A 245 13.64 9.91 -3.27
CA GLU A 245 14.11 9.25 -4.48
C GLU A 245 14.41 10.24 -5.62
N LEU A 246 14.08 11.53 -5.44
CA LEU A 246 14.21 12.55 -6.49
C LEU A 246 15.46 13.42 -6.35
N ASP A 247 15.89 13.97 -7.47
CA ASP A 247 17.14 14.71 -7.60
C ASP A 247 17.23 15.91 -6.65
N SER A 248 18.20 15.84 -5.74
CA SER A 248 18.51 16.89 -4.77
C SER A 248 18.84 18.26 -5.41
N ARG A 249 19.32 18.30 -6.65
CA ARG A 249 19.66 19.53 -7.38
C ARG A 249 18.42 20.34 -7.75
N GLN A 250 17.37 19.68 -8.23
CA GLN A 250 16.12 20.34 -8.60
C GLN A 250 15.44 20.89 -7.36
N MET A 251 15.38 20.12 -6.28
CA MET A 251 14.85 20.58 -4.99
C MET A 251 15.63 21.76 -4.41
N SER A 252 16.96 21.77 -4.56
CA SER A 252 17.80 22.89 -4.12
C SER A 252 17.54 24.17 -4.93
N ALA A 253 17.33 24.05 -6.24
CA ALA A 253 16.99 25.19 -7.09
C ALA A 253 15.62 25.78 -6.73
N ILE A 254 14.62 24.94 -6.42
CA ILE A 254 13.28 25.36 -6.01
C ILE A 254 13.36 26.03 -4.63
N SER A 255 14.07 25.43 -3.68
CA SER A 255 14.32 26.00 -2.35
C SER A 255 14.97 27.38 -2.45
N GLY A 256 16.00 27.55 -3.31
CA GLY A 256 16.64 28.82 -3.56
C GLY A 256 15.72 29.88 -4.18
N ALA A 257 14.79 29.48 -5.04
CA ALA A 257 13.85 30.38 -5.71
C ALA A 257 12.67 30.80 -4.82
N THR A 258 12.25 29.92 -3.86
CA THR A 258 11.08 30.14 -3.02
C THR A 258 11.40 30.52 -1.60
N GLY A 259 12.62 30.29 -1.14
CA GLY A 259 13.02 30.41 0.26
C GLY A 259 12.52 29.29 1.18
N LEU A 260 11.71 28.34 0.65
CA LEU A 260 11.15 27.23 1.41
C LEU A 260 12.15 26.09 1.54
N GLN A 261 12.29 25.54 2.75
CA GLN A 261 13.10 24.35 2.96
C GLN A 261 12.30 23.10 2.56
N PRO A 262 12.88 22.18 1.77
CA PRO A 262 12.16 20.97 1.36
C PRO A 262 11.98 20.00 2.53
N VAL A 263 10.77 19.51 2.68
CA VAL A 263 10.42 18.40 3.56
C VAL A 263 10.16 17.17 2.72
N TYR A 264 10.87 16.08 3.01
CA TYR A 264 10.76 14.86 2.24
C TYR A 264 9.72 13.93 2.86
N ILE A 265 8.73 13.56 2.04
CA ILE A 265 7.71 12.57 2.37
C ILE A 265 7.86 11.33 1.47
N SER A 266 7.33 10.21 1.89
CA SER A 266 7.32 8.97 1.11
C SER A 266 5.88 8.48 0.90
N PRO A 267 5.20 8.93 -0.15
CA PRO A 267 3.82 8.51 -0.43
C PRO A 267 3.66 7.01 -0.61
N MET A 268 4.72 6.32 -1.03
CA MET A 268 4.75 4.87 -1.18
C MET A 268 5.09 4.09 0.10
N SER A 269 5.20 4.78 1.24
CA SER A 269 5.40 4.12 2.53
C SER A 269 4.19 3.26 2.91
N PRO A 270 4.41 2.05 3.47
CA PRO A 270 3.32 1.29 4.07
C PRO A 270 2.77 1.96 5.34
N ASP A 271 3.49 2.90 5.95
CA ASP A 271 2.99 3.68 7.09
C ASP A 271 2.30 4.97 6.62
N VAL A 272 1.04 4.81 6.26
CA VAL A 272 0.18 5.90 5.78
C VAL A 272 -0.05 6.96 6.86
N GLU A 273 -0.27 6.54 8.13
CA GLU A 273 -0.50 7.46 9.25
C GLU A 273 0.73 8.34 9.51
N ALA A 274 1.93 7.75 9.54
CA ALA A 274 3.17 8.51 9.73
C ALA A 274 3.43 9.48 8.57
N THR A 275 3.17 9.07 7.33
CA THR A 275 3.36 9.93 6.16
C THR A 275 2.45 11.16 6.20
N LEU A 276 1.16 10.97 6.51
CA LEU A 276 0.19 12.08 6.60
C LEU A 276 0.46 12.97 7.83
N SER A 277 0.91 12.39 8.95
CA SER A 277 1.35 13.15 10.14
C SER A 277 2.58 14.01 9.86
N ALA A 278 3.55 13.48 9.10
CA ALA A 278 4.73 14.24 8.69
C ALA A 278 4.36 15.40 7.77
N ALA A 279 3.45 15.20 6.81
CA ALA A 279 2.94 16.27 5.94
C ALA A 279 2.22 17.35 6.77
N THR A 280 1.38 16.96 7.74
CA THR A 280 0.70 17.87 8.65
C THR A 280 1.71 18.72 9.45
N SER A 281 2.69 18.05 10.06
CA SER A 281 3.71 18.71 10.87
C SER A 281 4.55 19.70 10.05
N ALA A 282 4.91 19.36 8.82
CA ALA A 282 5.63 20.22 7.90
C ALA A 282 4.86 21.51 7.60
N LEU A 283 3.56 21.39 7.31
CA LEU A 283 2.70 22.55 7.03
C LEU A 283 2.55 23.46 8.25
N VAL A 284 2.40 22.90 9.44
CA VAL A 284 2.24 23.67 10.69
C VAL A 284 3.53 24.40 11.08
N ASN A 285 4.69 23.74 10.90
CA ASN A 285 6.00 24.27 11.29
C ASN A 285 6.59 25.28 10.28
N SER A 286 5.94 25.46 9.13
CA SER A 286 6.36 26.40 8.07
C SER A 286 5.94 27.86 8.33
N ARG A 287 5.48 28.17 9.55
CA ARG A 287 5.02 29.51 9.99
C ARG A 287 6.12 30.33 10.60
#